data_64e6fb2bdc20277c62d5a12233f10d91
#
_entry.id   64e6fb2bdc20277c62d5a12233f10d91
#
_cell.length_a   1.000
_cell.length_b   1.000
_cell.length_c   1.000
_cell.angle_alpha   90.00
_cell.angle_beta   90.00
_cell.angle_gamma   90.00
#
_symmetry.space_group_name_H-M   'P 1'
#
loop_
_entity.id
_entity.type
_entity.pdbx_description
1 polymer ?
#
loop_
_entity_poly.entity_id
_entity_poly.type
_entity_poly.pdbx_seq_one_letter_code
_entity_poly.pdbx_strand_id
1 'polypeptide(L)'
;RSLVGSEMCIRDRDDVQAYAAQDIKNAIAFVEEHTGQHWDWSHYFECAKRVNDTTRNRLAWLEMNSTPFPQFVGAPFSLYNDTNYMGNCGRSEKFPPIDRKIMRYAERGSRARRMMAKEYRHRAIVWGVQPQYCIDMLNWMVHCWGIVPLTDMLSLVNTRMIADTDTPENREQAFYDMAWLNENMIMRNRTHGGYKVLVDELWEFCETMHADMVIMWEHMSCKALTGMHGQFEEQARARGIHLVWVCHDLCDPRVYTRQAIRDQLNAYMRTVMREEPLDPSIEVLPDENAW
;
A
#
# COMPACT_ATOMS: atom_id res chain seq x y z
N ARG A 1 6.32 -25.75 17.30
CA ARG A 1 5.42 -25.07 16.33
C ARG A 1 4.73 -23.96 17.10
N SER A 2 4.99 -22.70 16.75
CA SER A 2 4.38 -21.57 17.44
C SER A 2 2.89 -21.50 17.06
N LEU A 3 2.05 -21.07 17.99
CA LEU A 3 0.61 -20.80 17.78
C LEU A 3 0.35 -19.85 16.59
N VAL A 4 1.35 -19.06 16.22
CA VAL A 4 1.34 -18.13 15.09
C VAL A 4 1.18 -18.80 13.73
N GLY A 5 1.74 -19.97 13.54
CA GLY A 5 1.52 -20.73 12.31
C GLY A 5 0.09 -21.22 12.13
N SER A 6 -0.68 -21.37 13.23
CA SER A 6 -2.08 -21.79 13.17
C SER A 6 -3.03 -20.61 12.88
N GLU A 7 -2.72 -19.41 13.35
CA GLU A 7 -3.55 -18.21 13.09
C GLU A 7 -3.42 -17.72 11.65
N MET A 8 -2.22 -17.77 11.06
CA MET A 8 -2.04 -17.52 9.63
C MET A 8 -2.76 -18.55 8.75
N CYS A 9 -2.83 -19.81 9.20
CA CYS A 9 -3.55 -20.87 8.49
C CYS A 9 -5.08 -20.73 8.54
N ILE A 10 -5.66 -19.99 9.50
CA ILE A 10 -7.11 -19.78 9.58
C ILE A 10 -7.60 -18.93 8.42
N ARG A 11 -6.83 -17.95 8.00
CA ARG A 11 -7.16 -17.02 6.91
C ARG A 11 -7.23 -17.71 5.54
N ASP A 12 -6.31 -18.64 5.29
CA ASP A 12 -6.13 -19.29 3.99
C ASP A 12 -6.82 -20.67 3.95
N ARG A 13 -7.70 -20.94 4.89
CA ARG A 13 -8.44 -22.21 4.92
C ARG A 13 -9.49 -22.22 3.83
N ASP A 14 -9.51 -23.31 3.07
CA ASP A 14 -10.48 -23.51 1.97
C ASP A 14 -11.93 -23.43 2.43
N ASP A 15 -12.23 -23.83 3.67
CA ASP A 15 -13.57 -23.76 4.24
C ASP A 15 -14.03 -22.31 4.50
N VAL A 16 -13.13 -21.42 4.92
CA VAL A 16 -13.44 -19.99 5.13
C VAL A 16 -13.69 -19.31 3.78
N GLN A 17 -12.85 -19.57 2.79
CA GLN A 17 -13.05 -19.05 1.44
C GLN A 17 -14.32 -19.58 0.78
N ALA A 18 -14.63 -20.87 0.96
CA ALA A 18 -15.86 -21.47 0.46
C ALA A 18 -17.10 -20.84 1.10
N TYR A 19 -17.06 -20.57 2.43
CA TYR A 19 -18.14 -19.90 3.13
C TYR A 19 -18.34 -18.47 2.59
N ALA A 20 -17.28 -17.68 2.47
CA ALA A 20 -17.34 -16.34 1.93
C ALA A 20 -17.80 -16.31 0.46
N ALA A 21 -17.35 -17.26 -0.36
CA ALA A 21 -17.81 -17.42 -1.74
C ALA A 21 -19.32 -17.73 -1.81
N GLN A 22 -19.83 -18.57 -0.90
CA GLN A 22 -21.25 -18.86 -0.82
C GLN A 22 -22.07 -17.63 -0.38
N ASP A 23 -21.57 -16.83 0.55
CA ASP A 23 -22.22 -15.58 0.96
C ASP A 23 -22.30 -14.58 -0.19
N ILE A 24 -21.26 -14.47 -1.01
CA ILE A 24 -21.29 -13.64 -2.22
C ILE A 24 -22.34 -14.15 -3.22
N LYS A 25 -22.43 -15.45 -3.44
CA LYS A 25 -23.49 -16.04 -4.27
C LYS A 25 -24.88 -15.67 -3.76
N ASN A 26 -25.12 -15.83 -2.46
CA ASN A 26 -26.39 -15.53 -1.81
C ASN A 26 -26.71 -14.02 -1.94
N ALA A 27 -25.72 -13.14 -1.77
CA ALA A 27 -25.91 -11.70 -1.90
C ALA A 27 -26.28 -11.30 -3.33
N ILE A 28 -25.63 -11.89 -4.33
CA ILE A 28 -25.95 -11.65 -5.75
C ILE A 28 -27.36 -12.13 -6.06
N ALA A 29 -27.72 -13.36 -5.66
CA ALA A 29 -29.06 -13.91 -5.86
C ALA A 29 -30.14 -13.04 -5.19
N PHE A 30 -29.88 -12.56 -3.98
CA PHE A 30 -30.78 -11.65 -3.28
C PHE A 30 -31.01 -10.34 -4.05
N VAL A 31 -29.94 -9.76 -4.60
CA VAL A 31 -30.03 -8.53 -5.38
C VAL A 31 -30.81 -8.79 -6.70
N GLU A 32 -30.54 -9.89 -7.39
CA GLU A 32 -31.26 -10.28 -8.60
C GLU A 32 -32.76 -10.43 -8.35
N GLU A 33 -33.14 -11.14 -7.27
CA GLU A 33 -34.53 -11.36 -6.91
C GLU A 33 -35.28 -10.04 -6.61
N HIS A 34 -34.61 -9.10 -5.91
CA HIS A 34 -35.26 -7.88 -5.44
C HIS A 34 -35.23 -6.73 -6.46
N THR A 35 -34.31 -6.76 -7.41
CA THR A 35 -34.16 -5.69 -8.41
C THR A 35 -34.64 -6.09 -9.79
N GLY A 36 -34.78 -7.37 -10.07
CA GLY A 36 -35.03 -7.91 -11.41
C GLY A 36 -33.86 -7.73 -12.37
N GLN A 37 -32.70 -7.32 -11.90
CA GLN A 37 -31.48 -7.24 -12.69
C GLN A 37 -30.70 -8.55 -12.57
N HIS A 38 -30.03 -8.97 -13.62
CA HIS A 38 -29.19 -10.16 -13.60
C HIS A 38 -27.72 -9.80 -13.57
N TRP A 39 -26.92 -10.64 -12.90
CA TRP A 39 -25.48 -10.49 -12.85
C TRP A 39 -24.86 -10.64 -14.24
N ASP A 40 -24.16 -9.62 -14.69
CA ASP A 40 -23.52 -9.59 -16.01
C ASP A 40 -22.12 -10.22 -15.96
N TRP A 41 -22.06 -11.50 -16.29
CA TRP A 41 -20.80 -12.25 -16.36
C TRP A 41 -19.84 -11.70 -17.40
N SER A 42 -20.33 -11.23 -18.54
CA SER A 42 -19.49 -10.67 -19.59
C SER A 42 -18.75 -9.43 -19.07
N HIS A 43 -19.51 -8.54 -18.43
CA HIS A 43 -18.93 -7.34 -17.81
C HIS A 43 -17.98 -7.68 -16.66
N TYR A 44 -18.31 -8.67 -15.83
CA TYR A 44 -17.42 -9.13 -14.77
C TYR A 44 -16.06 -9.57 -15.32
N PHE A 45 -16.01 -10.43 -16.34
CA PHE A 45 -14.77 -10.93 -16.90
C PHE A 45 -13.97 -9.85 -17.67
N GLU A 46 -14.64 -8.87 -18.25
CA GLU A 46 -13.96 -7.67 -18.77
C GLU A 46 -13.27 -6.87 -17.65
N CYS A 47 -13.93 -6.69 -16.51
CA CYS A 47 -13.32 -6.08 -15.33
C CYS A 47 -12.14 -6.91 -14.80
N ALA A 48 -12.31 -8.23 -14.72
CA ALA A 48 -11.27 -9.15 -14.25
C ALA A 48 -9.99 -9.09 -15.10
N LYS A 49 -10.12 -9.01 -16.44
CA LYS A 49 -8.98 -8.78 -17.35
C LYS A 49 -8.24 -7.48 -17.02
N ARG A 50 -8.98 -6.40 -16.83
CA ARG A 50 -8.39 -5.10 -16.48
C ARG A 50 -7.69 -5.12 -15.10
N VAL A 51 -8.29 -5.82 -14.14
CA VAL A 51 -7.68 -6.05 -12.81
C VAL A 51 -6.37 -6.82 -12.96
N ASN A 52 -6.36 -7.90 -13.72
CA ASN A 52 -5.16 -8.70 -13.95
C ASN A 52 -4.06 -7.90 -14.65
N ASP A 53 -4.39 -7.10 -15.67
CA ASP A 53 -3.42 -6.25 -16.36
C ASP A 53 -2.79 -5.24 -15.40
N THR A 54 -3.59 -4.60 -14.58
CA THR A 54 -3.12 -3.64 -13.58
C THR A 54 -2.28 -4.30 -12.50
N THR A 55 -2.67 -5.49 -12.07
CA THR A 55 -1.92 -6.27 -11.08
C THR A 55 -0.53 -6.63 -11.61
N ARG A 56 -0.41 -7.11 -12.86
CA ARG A 56 0.89 -7.38 -13.48
C ARG A 56 1.78 -6.15 -13.53
N ASN A 57 1.24 -5.03 -13.94
CA ASN A 57 1.98 -3.77 -14.02
C ASN A 57 2.47 -3.30 -12.64
N ARG A 58 1.62 -3.41 -11.63
CA ARG A 58 2.00 -3.05 -10.28
C ARG A 58 3.09 -3.95 -9.71
N LEU A 59 2.99 -5.25 -9.89
CA LEU A 59 4.04 -6.18 -9.46
C LEU A 59 5.38 -5.88 -10.15
N ALA A 60 5.36 -5.61 -11.46
CA ALA A 60 6.55 -5.18 -12.17
C ALA A 60 7.11 -3.83 -11.68
N TRP A 61 6.24 -2.94 -11.27
CA TRP A 61 6.67 -1.66 -10.67
C TRP A 61 7.30 -1.85 -9.28
N LEU A 62 6.71 -2.69 -8.42
CA LEU A 62 7.30 -3.06 -7.14
C LEU A 62 8.69 -3.72 -7.32
N GLU A 63 8.82 -4.60 -8.32
CA GLU A 63 10.11 -5.19 -8.67
C GLU A 63 11.13 -4.12 -9.11
N MET A 64 10.74 -3.15 -9.93
CA MET A 64 11.61 -2.02 -10.27
C MET A 64 12.01 -1.20 -9.04
N ASN A 65 11.09 -0.99 -8.10
CA ASN A 65 11.36 -0.24 -6.87
C ASN A 65 12.26 -1.00 -5.89
N SER A 66 12.40 -2.31 -6.00
CA SER A 66 13.40 -3.07 -5.24
C SER A 66 14.83 -2.87 -5.76
N THR A 67 15.00 -2.34 -6.98
CA THR A 67 16.31 -2.06 -7.57
C THR A 67 16.95 -0.78 -7.00
N PRO A 68 18.24 -0.51 -7.27
CA PRO A 68 18.89 0.74 -6.86
C PRO A 68 18.33 2.01 -7.52
N PHE A 69 17.49 1.88 -8.55
CA PHE A 69 16.90 3.01 -9.30
C PHE A 69 15.38 2.94 -9.32
N PRO A 70 14.74 3.08 -8.16
CA PRO A 70 13.27 3.04 -8.07
C PRO A 70 12.62 4.18 -8.84
N GLN A 71 11.42 3.93 -9.35
CA GLN A 71 10.72 4.84 -10.25
C GLN A 71 9.34 5.21 -9.72
N PHE A 72 8.95 6.50 -9.89
CA PHE A 72 7.66 7.04 -9.44
C PHE A 72 7.35 6.74 -7.97
N VAL A 73 8.38 6.82 -7.14
CA VAL A 73 8.28 6.62 -5.70
C VAL A 73 7.49 7.74 -5.02
N GLY A 74 7.06 7.50 -3.80
CA GLY A 74 6.37 8.50 -3.00
C GLY A 74 4.93 8.74 -3.45
N ALA A 75 4.48 9.99 -3.49
CA ALA A 75 3.11 10.35 -3.81
C ALA A 75 2.61 9.83 -5.16
N PRO A 76 3.37 9.86 -6.27
CA PRO A 76 2.93 9.29 -7.53
C PRO A 76 2.56 7.81 -7.45
N PHE A 77 3.35 7.02 -6.71
CA PHE A 77 3.09 5.59 -6.55
C PHE A 77 1.88 5.34 -5.65
N SER A 78 1.81 6.03 -4.53
CA SER A 78 0.70 5.92 -3.58
C SER A 78 -0.63 6.33 -4.21
N LEU A 79 -0.70 7.51 -4.83
CA LEU A 79 -1.90 8.00 -5.53
C LEU A 79 -2.36 7.07 -6.67
N TYR A 80 -1.41 6.51 -7.41
CA TYR A 80 -1.72 5.55 -8.46
C TYR A 80 -2.40 4.30 -7.88
N ASN A 81 -1.86 3.74 -6.81
CA ASN A 81 -2.43 2.57 -6.18
C ASN A 81 -3.80 2.85 -5.56
N ASP A 82 -3.94 3.95 -4.83
CA ASP A 82 -5.22 4.36 -4.25
C ASP A 82 -6.29 4.55 -5.33
N THR A 83 -5.96 5.29 -6.39
CA THR A 83 -6.92 5.57 -7.47
C THR A 83 -7.29 4.32 -8.24
N ASN A 84 -6.32 3.46 -8.54
CA ASN A 84 -6.56 2.29 -9.35
C ASN A 84 -7.20 1.16 -8.55
N TYR A 85 -6.67 0.89 -7.36
CA TYR A 85 -7.06 -0.25 -6.56
C TYR A 85 -8.31 -0.02 -5.75
N MET A 86 -8.33 1.06 -4.99
CA MET A 86 -9.44 1.35 -4.08
C MET A 86 -10.59 2.04 -4.79
N GLY A 87 -10.31 2.86 -5.79
CA GLY A 87 -11.32 3.64 -6.50
C GLY A 87 -11.88 2.99 -7.75
N ASN A 88 -11.03 2.33 -8.53
CA ASN A 88 -11.40 1.85 -9.86
C ASN A 88 -11.67 0.34 -9.96
N CYS A 89 -10.84 -0.51 -9.36
CA CYS A 89 -10.99 -1.97 -9.35
C CYS A 89 -11.37 -2.56 -10.71
N GLY A 90 -10.74 -2.12 -11.80
CA GLY A 90 -11.02 -2.60 -13.16
C GLY A 90 -12.28 -2.06 -13.81
N ARG A 91 -13.08 -1.21 -13.16
CA ARG A 91 -14.34 -0.68 -13.72
C ARG A 91 -14.14 0.25 -14.91
N SER A 92 -13.04 0.98 -14.99
CA SER A 92 -12.82 1.99 -16.03
C SER A 92 -11.93 1.48 -17.16
N GLU A 93 -12.41 1.54 -18.38
CA GLU A 93 -11.64 1.26 -19.60
C GLU A 93 -10.57 2.33 -19.89
N LYS A 94 -10.67 3.49 -19.25
CA LYS A 94 -9.71 4.58 -19.44
C LYS A 94 -8.40 4.35 -18.69
N PHE A 95 -8.40 3.48 -17.70
CA PHE A 95 -7.24 3.23 -16.84
C PHE A 95 -6.12 2.45 -17.54
N PRO A 96 -6.37 1.33 -18.26
CA PRO A 96 -5.31 0.54 -18.87
C PRO A 96 -4.40 1.30 -19.85
N PRO A 97 -4.86 2.25 -20.67
CA PRO A 97 -3.97 3.09 -21.48
C PRO A 97 -3.05 3.99 -20.66
N ILE A 98 -3.54 4.54 -19.54
CA ILE A 98 -2.76 5.37 -18.61
C ILE A 98 -1.70 4.50 -17.93
N ASP A 99 -2.10 3.35 -17.43
CA ASP A 99 -1.26 2.35 -16.78
C ASP A 99 -0.09 1.93 -17.68
N ARG A 100 -0.38 1.50 -18.92
CA ARG A 100 0.67 1.17 -19.90
C ARG A 100 1.62 2.35 -20.19
N LYS A 101 1.14 3.58 -20.14
CA LYS A 101 1.98 4.77 -20.33
C LYS A 101 2.92 4.98 -19.15
N ILE A 102 2.41 4.88 -17.93
CA ILE A 102 3.20 4.99 -16.69
C ILE A 102 4.29 3.92 -16.67
N MET A 103 3.93 2.66 -16.95
CA MET A 103 4.89 1.55 -16.97
C MET A 103 6.01 1.77 -17.98
N ARG A 104 5.71 2.24 -19.19
CA ARG A 104 6.75 2.58 -20.18
C ARG A 104 7.71 3.66 -19.71
N TYR A 105 7.24 4.65 -18.95
CA TYR A 105 8.12 5.69 -18.37
C TYR A 105 8.96 5.11 -17.24
N ALA A 106 8.37 4.29 -16.36
CA ALA A 106 9.07 3.63 -15.26
C ALA A 106 10.20 2.74 -15.80
N GLU A 107 9.92 1.88 -16.78
CA GLU A 107 10.93 1.03 -17.41
C GLU A 107 12.07 1.82 -18.05
N ARG A 108 11.76 2.91 -18.75
CA ARG A 108 12.78 3.78 -19.35
C ARG A 108 13.66 4.44 -18.29
N GLY A 109 13.03 4.92 -17.21
CA GLY A 109 13.74 5.52 -16.08
C GLY A 109 14.68 4.54 -15.42
N SER A 110 14.18 3.34 -15.11
CA SER A 110 14.94 2.25 -14.49
C SER A 110 16.13 1.84 -15.36
N ARG A 111 15.92 1.56 -16.66
CA ARG A 111 17.00 1.24 -17.62
C ARG A 111 18.02 2.35 -17.77
N ALA A 112 17.58 3.60 -17.71
CA ALA A 112 18.45 4.77 -17.78
C ALA A 112 19.10 5.12 -16.43
N ARG A 113 18.85 4.33 -15.38
CA ARG A 113 19.37 4.57 -14.02
C ARG A 113 19.06 5.98 -13.51
N ARG A 114 17.85 6.47 -13.77
CA ARG A 114 17.43 7.81 -13.35
C ARG A 114 17.01 7.80 -11.88
N MET A 115 17.40 8.86 -11.19
CA MET A 115 16.95 9.15 -9.82
C MET A 115 16.01 10.34 -9.84
N MET A 116 15.05 10.37 -8.91
CA MET A 116 14.11 11.50 -8.76
C MET A 116 14.70 12.65 -7.95
N ALA A 117 15.62 12.34 -7.03
CA ALA A 117 16.32 13.32 -6.21
C ALA A 117 17.81 13.38 -6.57
N LYS A 118 18.51 14.39 -6.02
CA LYS A 118 19.95 14.56 -6.19
C LYS A 118 20.73 13.33 -5.71
N GLU A 119 20.29 12.74 -4.62
CA GLU A 119 20.81 11.48 -4.07
C GLU A 119 19.71 10.75 -3.30
N TYR A 120 19.86 9.43 -3.17
CA TYR A 120 19.07 8.59 -2.30
C TYR A 120 19.95 8.16 -1.13
N ARG A 121 19.54 8.56 0.09
CA ARG A 121 20.26 8.23 1.33
C ARG A 121 19.63 7.04 2.02
N HIS A 122 18.29 7.04 2.12
CA HIS A 122 17.53 6.03 2.82
C HIS A 122 16.45 5.45 1.94
N ARG A 123 16.29 4.14 2.03
CA ARG A 123 15.25 3.38 1.36
C ARG A 123 14.16 3.07 2.38
N ALA A 124 12.98 3.63 2.20
CA ALA A 124 11.94 3.55 3.23
C ALA A 124 10.73 2.71 2.80
N ILE A 125 10.21 1.94 3.74
CA ILE A 125 8.84 1.42 3.67
C ILE A 125 7.95 2.38 4.46
N VAL A 126 6.85 2.78 3.84
CA VAL A 126 5.83 3.61 4.50
C VAL A 126 4.74 2.70 5.02
N TRP A 127 4.51 2.72 6.33
CA TRP A 127 3.59 1.80 6.98
C TRP A 127 2.53 2.55 7.78
N GLY A 128 1.32 2.02 7.81
CA GLY A 128 0.16 2.74 8.35
C GLY A 128 -0.58 3.54 7.27
N VAL A 129 -1.69 4.16 7.66
CA VAL A 129 -2.51 4.96 6.75
C VAL A 129 -2.04 6.40 6.82
N GLN A 130 -1.61 6.93 5.68
CA GLN A 130 -1.09 8.29 5.57
C GLN A 130 -2.19 9.36 5.75
N PRO A 131 -1.84 10.57 6.20
CA PRO A 131 -2.78 11.69 6.26
C PRO A 131 -3.18 12.12 4.84
N GLN A 132 -4.48 12.12 4.55
CA GLN A 132 -5.00 12.36 3.20
C GLN A 132 -4.73 13.78 2.69
N TYR A 133 -4.58 14.74 3.61
CA TYR A 133 -4.28 16.13 3.27
C TYR A 133 -2.78 16.44 3.14
N CYS A 134 -1.89 15.48 3.41
CA CYS A 134 -0.43 15.68 3.44
C CYS A 134 0.32 14.63 2.61
N ILE A 135 -0.28 14.14 1.53
CA ILE A 135 0.33 13.12 0.66
C ILE A 135 1.60 13.63 -0.04
N ASP A 136 1.73 14.94 -0.21
CA ASP A 136 2.91 15.62 -0.73
C ASP A 136 4.15 15.40 0.14
N MET A 137 3.99 15.04 1.41
CA MET A 137 5.09 14.69 2.30
C MET A 137 5.94 13.55 1.76
N LEU A 138 5.34 12.59 1.04
CA LEU A 138 6.08 11.50 0.42
C LEU A 138 7.10 11.99 -0.64
N ASN A 139 6.77 13.06 -1.38
CA ASN A 139 7.71 13.68 -2.31
C ASN A 139 8.69 14.60 -1.58
N TRP A 140 8.20 15.34 -0.58
CA TRP A 140 9.02 16.23 0.22
C TRP A 140 10.17 15.48 0.89
N MET A 141 9.94 14.31 1.49
CA MET A 141 11.02 13.54 2.11
C MET A 141 12.07 13.05 1.11
N VAL A 142 11.69 12.79 -0.14
CA VAL A 142 12.66 12.44 -1.21
C VAL A 142 13.58 13.61 -1.50
N HIS A 143 13.03 14.81 -1.67
CA HIS A 143 13.83 15.98 -2.09
C HIS A 143 14.53 16.66 -0.91
N CYS A 144 13.90 16.70 0.25
CA CYS A 144 14.47 17.33 1.44
C CYS A 144 15.57 16.47 2.09
N TRP A 145 15.32 15.17 2.24
CA TRP A 145 16.18 14.28 3.02
C TRP A 145 16.83 13.15 2.23
N GLY A 146 16.42 12.91 0.98
CA GLY A 146 16.86 11.76 0.21
C GLY A 146 16.24 10.43 0.70
N ILE A 147 15.13 10.49 1.43
CA ILE A 147 14.39 9.31 1.88
C ILE A 147 13.46 8.88 0.75
N VAL A 148 13.65 7.65 0.26
CA VAL A 148 12.91 7.10 -0.88
C VAL A 148 11.82 6.16 -0.42
N PRO A 149 10.54 6.56 -0.43
CA PRO A 149 9.41 5.68 -0.15
C PRO A 149 9.24 4.68 -1.29
N LEU A 150 9.63 3.43 -1.10
CA LEU A 150 9.63 2.37 -2.12
C LEU A 150 8.24 1.79 -2.34
N THR A 151 7.52 1.62 -1.25
CA THR A 151 6.15 1.13 -1.22
C THR A 151 5.48 1.57 0.07
N ASP A 152 4.16 1.51 0.09
CA ASP A 152 3.35 1.76 1.27
C ASP A 152 2.45 0.56 1.60
N MET A 153 1.86 0.61 2.77
CA MET A 153 0.95 -0.43 3.24
C MET A 153 -0.25 -0.65 2.30
N LEU A 154 -0.75 0.39 1.64
CA LEU A 154 -1.93 0.33 0.78
C LEU A 154 -1.61 -0.23 -0.61
N SER A 155 -0.35 -0.16 -1.03
CA SER A 155 0.10 -0.64 -2.33
C SER A 155 0.17 -2.17 -2.45
N LEU A 156 -0.05 -2.89 -1.36
CA LEU A 156 0.12 -4.34 -1.27
C LEU A 156 -1.17 -5.14 -1.46
N VAL A 157 -2.21 -4.48 -1.94
CA VAL A 157 -3.49 -5.12 -2.26
C VAL A 157 -3.35 -5.98 -3.50
N ASN A 158 -3.84 -7.19 -3.43
CA ASN A 158 -3.93 -8.16 -4.54
C ASN A 158 -2.61 -8.44 -5.28
N THR A 159 -2.01 -9.54 -4.95
CA THR A 159 -0.77 -10.04 -5.57
C THR A 159 -1.02 -11.25 -6.48
N ARG A 160 -2.26 -11.68 -6.61
CA ARG A 160 -2.63 -12.88 -7.36
C ARG A 160 -3.47 -12.53 -8.58
N MET A 161 -3.29 -13.28 -9.67
CA MET A 161 -4.19 -13.23 -10.82
C MET A 161 -5.50 -13.95 -10.50
N ILE A 162 -6.60 -13.46 -11.04
CA ILE A 162 -7.94 -14.03 -10.91
C ILE A 162 -8.40 -14.62 -12.24
N ALA A 163 -9.43 -15.47 -12.22
CA ALA A 163 -10.04 -15.96 -13.43
C ALA A 163 -10.62 -14.81 -14.27
N ASP A 164 -10.24 -14.73 -15.57
CA ASP A 164 -10.59 -13.60 -16.44
C ASP A 164 -11.18 -14.01 -17.79
N THR A 165 -11.58 -15.25 -17.93
CA THR A 165 -12.23 -15.78 -19.14
C THR A 165 -13.58 -16.38 -18.77
N ASP A 166 -14.64 -16.04 -19.51
CA ASP A 166 -15.99 -16.50 -19.25
C ASP A 166 -16.15 -17.97 -19.66
N THR A 167 -16.05 -18.86 -18.69
CA THR A 167 -16.38 -20.29 -18.79
C THR A 167 -17.21 -20.70 -17.57
N PRO A 168 -17.97 -21.80 -17.63
CA PRO A 168 -18.75 -22.29 -16.48
C PRO A 168 -17.87 -22.51 -15.24
N GLU A 169 -16.68 -23.08 -15.41
CA GLU A 169 -15.72 -23.33 -14.33
C GLU A 169 -15.21 -22.02 -13.74
N ASN A 170 -14.90 -21.04 -14.59
CA ASN A 170 -14.41 -19.74 -14.14
C ASN A 170 -15.51 -18.90 -13.48
N ARG A 171 -16.77 -19.08 -13.82
CA ARG A 171 -17.89 -18.45 -13.09
C ARG A 171 -17.96 -18.95 -11.66
N GLU A 172 -17.75 -20.24 -11.42
CA GLU A 172 -17.63 -20.77 -10.06
C GLU A 172 -16.37 -20.23 -9.37
N GLN A 173 -15.22 -20.26 -10.05
CA GLN A 173 -13.97 -19.74 -9.51
C GLN A 173 -14.05 -18.25 -9.17
N ALA A 174 -14.81 -17.45 -9.90
CA ALA A 174 -14.99 -16.03 -9.68
C ALA A 174 -15.50 -15.70 -8.28
N PHE A 175 -16.37 -16.54 -7.70
CA PHE A 175 -16.84 -16.33 -6.32
C PHE A 175 -15.72 -16.53 -5.30
N TYR A 176 -14.87 -17.54 -5.52
CA TYR A 176 -13.69 -17.76 -4.68
C TYR A 176 -12.65 -16.64 -4.86
N ASP A 177 -12.47 -16.13 -6.06
CA ASP A 177 -11.58 -15.02 -6.35
C ASP A 177 -12.08 -13.72 -5.68
N MET A 178 -13.40 -13.45 -5.76
CA MET A 178 -14.01 -12.31 -5.05
C MET A 178 -13.89 -12.46 -3.52
N ALA A 179 -14.11 -13.66 -2.99
CA ALA A 179 -13.92 -13.96 -1.58
C ALA A 179 -12.46 -13.72 -1.17
N TRP A 180 -11.51 -14.23 -1.93
CA TRP A 180 -10.09 -14.04 -1.68
C TRP A 180 -9.69 -12.58 -1.71
N LEU A 181 -10.12 -11.81 -2.72
CA LEU A 181 -9.85 -10.37 -2.82
C LEU A 181 -10.39 -9.60 -1.62
N ASN A 182 -11.59 -9.97 -1.15
CA ASN A 182 -12.21 -9.35 0.00
C ASN A 182 -11.49 -9.69 1.31
N GLU A 183 -11.10 -10.96 1.51
CA GLU A 183 -10.37 -11.42 2.68
C GLU A 183 -8.94 -10.84 2.75
N ASN A 184 -8.29 -10.67 1.61
CA ASN A 184 -6.93 -10.14 1.50
C ASN A 184 -6.87 -8.62 1.30
N MET A 185 -8.00 -7.91 1.41
CA MET A 185 -7.99 -6.45 1.49
C MET A 185 -7.22 -6.01 2.73
N ILE A 186 -6.36 -5.02 2.60
CA ILE A 186 -5.35 -4.61 3.58
C ILE A 186 -5.86 -4.52 5.02
N MET A 187 -6.93 -3.79 5.24
CA MET A 187 -7.48 -3.58 6.57
C MET A 187 -8.09 -4.87 7.14
N ARG A 188 -8.64 -5.72 6.29
CA ARG A 188 -9.31 -6.96 6.67
C ARG A 188 -8.33 -8.08 6.98
N ASN A 189 -7.36 -8.28 6.12
CA ASN A 189 -6.31 -9.25 6.31
C ASN A 189 -5.64 -9.10 7.68
N ARG A 190 -5.32 -7.89 8.08
CA ARG A 190 -4.65 -7.62 9.35
C ARG A 190 -5.54 -7.78 10.57
N THR A 191 -6.84 -7.58 10.44
CA THR A 191 -7.77 -7.84 11.55
C THR A 191 -8.03 -9.33 11.77
N HIS A 192 -7.96 -10.15 10.74
CA HIS A 192 -8.18 -11.60 10.82
C HIS A 192 -6.92 -12.40 11.17
N GLY A 193 -5.73 -11.92 10.78
CA GLY A 193 -4.47 -12.61 11.00
C GLY A 193 -3.75 -12.29 12.32
N GLY A 194 -4.34 -11.43 13.16
CA GLY A 194 -3.70 -10.96 14.39
C GLY A 194 -2.55 -9.97 14.14
N TYR A 195 -1.99 -9.42 15.22
CA TYR A 195 -0.96 -8.37 15.14
C TYR A 195 0.35 -8.83 14.45
N LYS A 196 0.67 -10.12 14.51
CA LYS A 196 1.91 -10.64 13.92
C LYS A 196 1.94 -10.56 12.40
N VAL A 197 0.80 -10.71 11.73
CA VAL A 197 0.74 -10.55 10.27
C VAL A 197 1.20 -9.15 9.88
N LEU A 198 0.74 -8.12 10.60
CA LEU A 198 1.14 -6.74 10.36
C LEU A 198 2.65 -6.52 10.53
N VAL A 199 3.23 -7.17 11.53
CA VAL A 199 4.65 -7.05 11.87
C VAL A 199 5.52 -7.83 10.89
N ASP A 200 5.15 -9.07 10.62
CA ASP A 200 5.92 -9.97 9.75
C ASP A 200 5.93 -9.47 8.30
N GLU A 201 4.78 -9.00 7.78
CA GLU A 201 4.69 -8.38 6.46
C GLU A 201 5.62 -7.17 6.33
N LEU A 202 5.64 -6.28 7.32
CA LEU A 202 6.51 -5.10 7.30
C LEU A 202 7.98 -5.50 7.15
N TRP A 203 8.44 -6.45 7.94
CA TRP A 203 9.85 -6.85 7.91
C TRP A 203 10.21 -7.62 6.65
N GLU A 204 9.30 -8.45 6.11
CA GLU A 204 9.48 -9.10 4.81
C GLU A 204 9.65 -8.07 3.69
N PHE A 205 8.86 -6.96 3.72
CA PHE A 205 9.05 -5.87 2.76
C PHE A 205 10.37 -5.13 2.95
N CYS A 206 10.78 -4.88 4.19
CA CYS A 206 12.09 -4.29 4.44
C CYS A 206 13.22 -5.13 3.86
N GLU A 207 13.18 -6.45 4.03
CA GLU A 207 14.17 -7.37 3.47
C GLU A 207 14.12 -7.39 1.94
N THR A 208 12.93 -7.60 1.36
CA THR A 208 12.75 -7.71 -0.10
C THR A 208 13.11 -6.44 -0.84
N MET A 209 12.78 -5.29 -0.26
CA MET A 209 13.05 -3.97 -0.86
C MET A 209 14.41 -3.40 -0.46
N HIS A 210 15.18 -4.11 0.37
CA HIS A 210 16.44 -3.60 0.93
C HIS A 210 16.26 -2.24 1.60
N ALA A 211 15.22 -2.11 2.41
CA ALA A 211 14.92 -0.88 3.12
C ALA A 211 15.72 -0.82 4.43
N ASP A 212 16.27 0.35 4.73
CA ASP A 212 16.97 0.66 5.97
C ASP A 212 16.14 1.55 6.91
N MET A 213 14.97 2.02 6.45
CA MET A 213 14.09 2.90 7.19
C MET A 213 12.63 2.49 7.06
N VAL A 214 11.86 2.73 8.12
CA VAL A 214 10.40 2.63 8.12
C VAL A 214 9.83 3.97 8.59
N ILE A 215 8.92 4.54 7.78
CA ILE A 215 8.09 5.67 8.20
C ILE A 215 6.76 5.11 8.65
N MET A 216 6.53 5.13 9.96
CA MET A 216 5.31 4.63 10.56
C MET A 216 4.30 5.76 10.73
N TRP A 217 3.24 5.73 9.90
CA TRP A 217 2.10 6.61 10.04
C TRP A 217 1.23 6.17 11.21
N GLU A 218 1.23 6.95 12.28
CA GLU A 218 0.43 6.67 13.45
C GLU A 218 -0.75 7.63 13.54
N HIS A 219 -1.93 7.14 13.20
CA HIS A 219 -3.14 7.91 13.49
C HIS A 219 -3.37 8.00 14.99
N MET A 220 -3.51 9.21 15.52
CA MET A 220 -3.60 9.50 16.95
C MET A 220 -4.69 8.70 17.71
N SER A 221 -5.71 8.22 17.01
CA SER A 221 -6.79 7.41 17.58
C SER A 221 -6.64 5.91 17.34
N CYS A 222 -5.57 5.46 16.66
CA CYS A 222 -5.37 4.05 16.33
C CYS A 222 -4.76 3.29 17.51
N LYS A 223 -5.61 2.75 18.37
CA LYS A 223 -5.16 1.98 19.54
C LYS A 223 -4.36 0.73 19.18
N ALA A 224 -4.61 0.15 17.99
CA ALA A 224 -3.89 -1.02 17.53
C ALA A 224 -2.41 -0.73 17.29
N LEU A 225 -2.08 0.32 16.52
CA LEU A 225 -0.69 0.72 16.29
C LEU A 225 -0.02 1.22 17.57
N THR A 226 -0.68 2.10 18.31
CA THR A 226 -0.16 2.63 19.59
C THR A 226 0.17 1.52 20.58
N GLY A 227 -0.65 0.48 20.66
CA GLY A 227 -0.40 -0.68 21.52
C GLY A 227 0.78 -1.56 21.10
N MET A 228 1.29 -1.38 19.89
CA MET A 228 2.37 -2.20 19.31
C MET A 228 3.73 -1.47 19.25
N HIS A 229 3.85 -0.23 19.70
CA HIS A 229 5.08 0.55 19.66
C HIS A 229 6.30 -0.24 20.14
N GLY A 230 6.23 -0.80 21.35
CA GLY A 230 7.36 -1.54 21.93
C GLY A 230 7.83 -2.71 21.07
N GLN A 231 6.91 -3.40 20.41
CA GLN A 231 7.24 -4.54 19.56
C GLN A 231 7.91 -4.11 18.25
N PHE A 232 7.40 -3.05 17.61
CA PHE A 232 8.04 -2.51 16.41
C PHE A 232 9.42 -1.94 16.71
N GLU A 233 9.56 -1.20 17.80
CA GLU A 233 10.84 -0.63 18.25
C GLU A 233 11.90 -1.71 18.53
N GLU A 234 11.53 -2.75 19.28
CA GLU A 234 12.44 -3.85 19.59
C GLU A 234 12.89 -4.56 18.32
N GLN A 235 11.95 -4.86 17.43
CA GLN A 235 12.24 -5.60 16.22
C GLN A 235 13.00 -4.77 15.17
N ALA A 236 12.71 -3.48 15.05
CA ALA A 236 13.46 -2.56 14.21
C ALA A 236 14.92 -2.48 14.65
N ARG A 237 15.12 -2.31 15.97
CA ARG A 237 16.47 -2.26 16.58
C ARG A 237 17.24 -3.55 16.36
N ALA A 238 16.60 -4.70 16.52
CA ALA A 238 17.23 -6.00 16.30
C ALA A 238 17.66 -6.21 14.83
N ARG A 239 17.00 -5.53 13.88
CA ARG A 239 17.30 -5.60 12.42
C ARG A 239 18.20 -4.46 11.95
N GLY A 240 18.50 -3.49 12.78
CA GLY A 240 19.26 -2.30 12.38
C GLY A 240 18.46 -1.37 11.43
N ILE A 241 17.13 -1.43 11.49
CA ILE A 241 16.25 -0.59 10.69
C ILE A 241 15.85 0.66 11.48
N HIS A 242 15.93 1.82 10.85
CA HIS A 242 15.51 3.09 11.42
C HIS A 242 13.98 3.21 11.39
N LEU A 243 13.35 3.28 12.55
CA LEU A 243 11.90 3.39 12.69
C LEU A 243 11.52 4.80 13.11
N VAL A 244 10.78 5.50 12.26
CA VAL A 244 10.32 6.86 12.50
C VAL A 244 8.81 6.87 12.70
N TRP A 245 8.37 7.21 13.90
CA TRP A 245 6.95 7.42 14.18
C TRP A 245 6.53 8.83 13.79
N VAL A 246 5.48 8.92 12.99
CA VAL A 246 4.88 10.19 12.57
C VAL A 246 3.42 10.19 12.95
N CYS A 247 3.13 10.84 14.06
CA CYS A 247 1.76 10.97 14.58
C CYS A 247 0.98 12.01 13.78
N HIS A 248 -0.26 11.69 13.45
CA HIS A 248 -1.12 12.56 12.65
C HIS A 248 -2.61 12.31 12.90
N ASP A 249 -3.47 13.20 12.42
CA ASP A 249 -4.87 12.92 12.13
C ASP A 249 -5.03 12.53 10.67
N LEU A 250 -6.00 11.66 10.36
CA LEU A 250 -6.19 11.16 8.99
C LEU A 250 -6.71 12.24 8.04
N CYS A 251 -7.60 13.12 8.53
CA CYS A 251 -8.36 14.04 7.69
C CYS A 251 -8.34 15.49 8.18
N ASP A 252 -8.06 15.75 9.46
CA ASP A 252 -8.19 17.08 10.05
C ASP A 252 -6.82 17.77 10.23
N PRO A 253 -6.46 18.71 9.32
CA PRO A 253 -5.19 19.44 9.40
C PRO A 253 -5.14 20.44 10.57
N ARG A 254 -6.24 20.67 11.28
CA ARG A 254 -6.25 21.53 12.50
C ARG A 254 -5.67 20.81 13.71
N VAL A 255 -5.71 19.46 13.70
CA VAL A 255 -5.12 18.64 14.77
C VAL A 255 -3.61 18.52 14.59
N TYR A 256 -3.19 18.23 13.36
CA TYR A 256 -1.78 18.21 12.96
C TYR A 256 -1.64 18.96 11.65
N THR A 257 -0.94 20.09 11.68
CA THR A 257 -0.62 20.83 10.44
C THR A 257 0.38 20.04 9.60
N ARG A 258 0.45 20.32 8.30
CA ARG A 258 1.46 19.72 7.42
C ARG A 258 2.88 19.93 7.94
N GLN A 259 3.17 21.13 8.46
CA GLN A 259 4.49 21.41 9.02
C GLN A 259 4.73 20.63 10.32
N ALA A 260 3.76 20.49 11.21
CA ALA A 260 3.90 19.68 12.41
C ALA A 260 4.18 18.20 12.11
N ILE A 261 3.66 17.67 11.00
CA ILE A 261 3.97 16.33 10.51
C ILE A 261 5.42 16.27 10.01
N ARG A 262 5.87 17.25 9.21
CA ARG A 262 7.27 17.32 8.70
C ARG A 262 8.27 17.49 9.84
N ASP A 263 7.94 18.28 10.85
CA ASP A 263 8.82 18.55 11.99
C ASP A 263 9.16 17.29 12.80
N GLN A 264 8.26 16.32 12.86
CA GLN A 264 8.55 15.03 13.50
C GLN A 264 9.66 14.28 12.77
N LEU A 265 9.60 14.25 11.42
CA LEU A 265 10.65 13.65 10.61
C LEU A 265 11.94 14.49 10.65
N ASN A 266 11.85 15.81 10.55
CA ASN A 266 13.00 16.71 10.67
C ASN A 266 13.74 16.47 11.99
N ALA A 267 13.01 16.40 13.11
CA ALA A 267 13.57 16.12 14.41
C ALA A 267 14.32 14.78 14.44
N TYR A 268 13.72 13.72 13.89
CA TYR A 268 14.37 12.42 13.81
C TYR A 268 15.65 12.46 12.98
N MET A 269 15.60 13.02 11.78
CA MET A 269 16.75 13.10 10.88
C MET A 269 17.92 13.89 11.51
N ARG A 270 17.62 15.02 12.17
CA ARG A 270 18.64 15.84 12.79
C ARG A 270 19.21 15.24 14.10
N THR A 271 18.36 14.65 14.94
CA THR A 271 18.79 14.21 16.27
C THR A 271 19.25 12.76 16.32
N VAL A 272 18.59 11.87 15.61
CA VAL A 272 18.89 10.43 15.60
C VAL A 272 19.87 10.11 14.48
N MET A 273 19.54 10.50 13.24
CA MET A 273 20.39 10.25 12.08
C MET A 273 21.61 11.18 12.03
N ARG A 274 21.51 12.36 12.63
CA ARG A 274 22.53 13.42 12.62
C ARG A 274 22.89 13.87 11.21
N GLU A 275 21.88 13.98 10.38
CA GLU A 275 22.01 14.39 9.00
C GLU A 275 21.52 15.82 8.77
N GLU A 276 22.06 16.45 7.75
CA GLU A 276 21.57 17.73 7.21
C GLU A 276 20.70 17.49 5.98
N PRO A 277 19.65 18.31 5.76
CA PRO A 277 18.80 18.16 4.59
C PRO A 277 19.60 18.35 3.28
N LEU A 278 19.21 17.61 2.24
CA LEU A 278 19.73 17.81 0.88
C LEU A 278 19.35 19.16 0.31
N ASP A 279 18.15 19.61 0.64
CA ASP A 279 17.64 20.93 0.29
C ASP A 279 17.05 21.63 1.52
N PRO A 280 17.86 22.45 2.21
CA PRO A 280 17.39 23.19 3.38
C PRO A 280 16.27 24.20 3.08
N SER A 281 16.11 24.61 1.82
CA SER A 281 15.12 25.62 1.43
C SER A 281 13.67 25.10 1.53
N ILE A 282 13.50 23.79 1.53
CA ILE A 282 12.19 23.13 1.63
C ILE A 282 11.98 22.40 2.97
N GLU A 283 12.91 22.49 3.91
CA GLU A 283 12.79 21.85 5.22
C GLU A 283 11.57 22.39 5.99
N VAL A 284 11.35 23.69 5.91
CA VAL A 284 10.18 24.37 6.45
C VAL A 284 9.40 24.95 5.30
N LEU A 285 8.21 24.45 5.06
CA LEU A 285 7.30 24.98 4.06
C LEU A 285 6.14 25.69 4.74
N PRO A 286 5.70 26.84 4.20
CA PRO A 286 4.51 27.49 4.71
C PRO A 286 3.31 26.56 4.67
N ASP A 287 2.51 26.55 5.72
CA ASP A 287 1.22 25.86 5.74
C ASP A 287 0.15 26.66 4.92
N GLU A 288 0.57 27.30 3.85
CA GLU A 288 -0.31 28.02 2.96
C GLU A 288 -1.34 27.05 2.40
N ASN A 289 -2.59 27.38 2.64
CA ASN A 289 -3.76 26.60 2.22
C ASN A 289 -3.95 25.27 2.96
N ALA A 290 -4.04 25.31 4.26
CA ALA A 290 -4.73 24.27 5.02
C ALA A 290 -6.20 24.08 4.60
N TRP A 291 -6.66 24.77 3.55
CA TRP A 291 -8.03 24.73 2.95
C TRP A 291 -8.03 25.15 1.50
#